data_2f5084ea49c21fc6c1ef8a586f7ad456
#
_entry.id   2f5084ea49c21fc6c1ef8a586f7ad456
#
_cell.length_a   1.000
_cell.length_b   1.000
_cell.length_c   1.000
_cell.angle_alpha   90.00
_cell.angle_beta   90.00
_cell.angle_gamma   90.00
#
_symmetry.space_group_name_H-M   'P 1'
#
loop_
_entity.id
_entity.type
_entity.pdbx_description
1 polymer ?
#
loop_
_entity_poly.entity_id
_entity_poly.type
_entity_poly.pdbx_seq_one_letter_code
_entity_poly.pdbx_strand_id
1 'polypeptide(L)'
;MMEENGIFCGYRIPVVSYVYEDPDQLNKDLVSIVDELEEFYLNVKTDSISNSDGGTNTTSILTHNFWKFNVLDRTEYSNIKKFKKFIGDSYKHYIQKYTPFKFEDTCKDIYLQCWGNKLGKFDYLDKHTHTSTVFTTHLYSMPMELSANYFIKSPGHDTYTRFYSPIILNKQDYVPVKNKEGHLTIFPSFVEHDTTANRSPNNSRYTLGMDAINPNPEQAEAVLAHGTYVKLYEDEK
;
A
#
# COMPACT_ATOMS: atom_id res chain seq x y z
N MET A 1 -2.05 -18.80 -5.11
CA MET A 1 -0.92 -19.41 -4.37
C MET A 1 -0.35 -18.34 -3.46
N MET A 2 -0.17 -18.65 -2.18
CA MET A 2 0.38 -17.71 -1.20
C MET A 2 1.86 -17.99 -1.02
N GLU A 3 2.69 -16.95 -1.14
CA GLU A 3 4.11 -17.02 -0.80
C GLU A 3 4.33 -16.26 0.51
N GLU A 4 4.98 -16.88 1.47
CA GLU A 4 5.40 -16.25 2.72
C GLU A 4 6.89 -15.92 2.63
N ASN A 5 7.24 -14.63 2.75
CA ASN A 5 8.60 -14.15 2.82
C ASN A 5 8.74 -13.29 4.08
N GLY A 6 9.83 -13.37 4.79
CA GLY A 6 10.04 -12.50 5.95
C GLY A 6 10.61 -13.21 7.15
N ILE A 7 11.76 -13.89 6.95
CA ILE A 7 12.54 -14.41 8.06
C ILE A 7 13.73 -13.46 8.27
N PHE A 8 13.77 -12.82 9.43
CA PHE A 8 14.85 -11.92 9.82
C PHE A 8 15.56 -12.49 11.05
N CYS A 9 16.80 -12.93 10.90
CA CYS A 9 17.66 -13.39 12.01
C CYS A 9 16.97 -14.32 13.01
N GLY A 10 16.19 -15.28 12.53
CA GLY A 10 15.44 -16.21 13.36
C GLY A 10 14.08 -15.70 13.85
N TYR A 11 13.75 -14.45 13.64
CA TYR A 11 12.42 -13.88 13.90
C TYR A 11 11.57 -13.93 12.63
N ARG A 12 10.34 -14.36 12.79
CA ARG A 12 9.37 -14.44 11.69
C ARG A 12 8.49 -13.21 11.68
N ILE A 13 8.74 -12.33 10.73
CA ILE A 13 7.83 -11.21 10.43
C ILE A 13 7.05 -11.58 9.18
N PRO A 14 5.73 -11.71 9.26
CA PRO A 14 4.96 -12.14 8.13
C PRO A 14 4.91 -11.05 7.06
N VAL A 15 5.56 -11.31 5.94
CA VAL A 15 5.43 -10.58 4.68
C VAL A 15 4.86 -11.56 3.68
N VAL A 16 3.59 -11.40 3.33
CA VAL A 16 2.83 -12.44 2.63
C VAL A 16 2.28 -11.91 1.31
N SER A 17 2.54 -12.62 0.23
CA SER A 17 2.04 -12.28 -1.10
C SER A 17 0.83 -13.15 -1.49
N TYR A 18 -0.21 -12.50 -1.99
CA TYR A 18 -1.44 -13.07 -2.53
C TYR A 18 -1.52 -12.81 -4.02
N VAL A 19 -2.04 -13.75 -4.79
CA VAL A 19 -2.13 -13.63 -6.25
C VAL A 19 -3.59 -13.38 -6.64
N TYR A 20 -3.83 -12.28 -7.33
CA TYR A 20 -5.10 -12.03 -7.99
C TYR A 20 -5.19 -12.88 -9.26
N GLU A 21 -6.28 -13.62 -9.39
CA GLU A 21 -6.52 -14.44 -10.57
C GLU A 21 -6.91 -13.55 -11.75
N ASP A 22 -6.28 -13.78 -12.91
CA ASP A 22 -6.53 -13.05 -14.16
C ASP A 22 -6.40 -11.52 -14.01
N PRO A 23 -5.19 -11.00 -13.74
CA PRO A 23 -4.99 -9.58 -13.43
C PRO A 23 -5.05 -8.65 -14.66
N ASP A 24 -5.03 -9.16 -15.89
CA ASP A 24 -4.78 -8.37 -17.10
C ASP A 24 -5.75 -7.20 -17.27
N GLN A 25 -7.06 -7.45 -17.13
CA GLN A 25 -8.05 -6.38 -17.30
C GLN A 25 -8.07 -5.44 -16.10
N LEU A 26 -7.95 -5.97 -14.88
CA LEU A 26 -7.84 -5.15 -13.68
C LEU A 26 -6.62 -4.22 -13.78
N ASN A 27 -5.48 -4.76 -14.17
CA ASN A 27 -4.24 -3.98 -14.28
C ASN A 27 -4.34 -2.86 -15.33
N LYS A 28 -5.04 -3.08 -16.44
CA LYS A 28 -5.34 -2.01 -17.41
C LYS A 28 -6.20 -0.92 -16.80
N ASP A 29 -7.27 -1.29 -16.10
CA ASP A 29 -8.14 -0.33 -15.40
C ASP A 29 -7.34 0.47 -14.38
N LEU A 30 -6.50 -0.20 -13.58
CA LEU A 30 -5.67 0.45 -12.55
C LEU A 30 -4.62 1.40 -13.16
N VAL A 31 -3.99 1.04 -14.29
CA VAL A 31 -3.09 1.95 -15.02
C VAL A 31 -3.84 3.19 -15.45
N SER A 32 -5.06 3.05 -16.02
CA SER A 32 -5.88 4.20 -16.45
C SER A 32 -6.23 5.10 -15.27
N ILE A 33 -6.66 4.52 -14.15
CA ILE A 33 -6.99 5.29 -12.93
C ILE A 33 -5.76 6.06 -12.41
N VAL A 34 -4.61 5.42 -12.36
CA VAL A 34 -3.37 6.06 -11.88
C VAL A 34 -2.95 7.19 -12.81
N ASP A 35 -3.04 7.01 -14.13
CA ASP A 35 -2.70 8.02 -15.12
C ASP A 35 -3.67 9.23 -15.05
N GLU A 36 -4.99 9.00 -14.92
CA GLU A 36 -5.99 10.05 -14.75
C GLU A 36 -5.76 10.86 -13.47
N LEU A 37 -5.47 10.18 -12.35
CA LEU A 37 -5.18 10.86 -11.09
C LEU A 37 -3.88 11.67 -11.18
N GLU A 38 -2.84 11.13 -11.80
CA GLU A 38 -1.58 11.85 -12.00
C GLU A 38 -1.81 13.12 -12.83
N GLU A 39 -2.52 13.02 -13.96
CA GLU A 39 -2.85 14.15 -14.81
C GLU A 39 -3.65 15.21 -14.04
N PHE A 40 -4.66 14.80 -13.28
CA PHE A 40 -5.45 15.70 -12.44
C PHE A 40 -4.56 16.47 -11.47
N TYR A 41 -3.71 15.78 -10.69
CA TYR A 41 -2.86 16.44 -9.70
C TYR A 41 -1.72 17.26 -10.31
N LEU A 42 -1.23 16.91 -11.47
CA LEU A 42 -0.27 17.74 -12.22
C LEU A 42 -0.90 19.04 -12.68
N ASN A 43 -2.15 19.00 -13.13
CA ASN A 43 -2.86 20.20 -13.59
C ASN A 43 -3.29 21.13 -12.44
N VAL A 44 -3.68 20.58 -11.29
CA VAL A 44 -4.00 21.37 -10.09
C VAL A 44 -2.75 22.02 -9.48
N LYS A 45 -1.56 21.48 -9.76
CA LYS A 45 -0.28 21.94 -9.18
C LYS A 45 0.19 23.31 -9.68
N THR A 46 -0.39 23.85 -10.74
CA THR A 46 0.01 25.16 -11.26
C THR A 46 -0.22 26.33 -10.29
N ASP A 47 -0.99 26.13 -9.21
CA ASP A 47 -1.35 27.22 -8.29
C ASP A 47 -0.67 27.22 -6.92
N SER A 48 0.03 26.16 -6.48
CA SER A 48 0.50 26.14 -5.07
C SER A 48 1.61 25.14 -4.70
N ILE A 49 2.74 25.10 -5.40
CA ILE A 49 3.89 24.36 -4.86
C ILE A 49 5.10 25.25 -4.74
N SER A 50 5.31 25.73 -3.52
CA SER A 50 6.65 26.06 -3.05
C SER A 50 7.46 24.76 -2.93
N ASN A 51 8.58 24.70 -3.65
CA ASN A 51 9.60 23.65 -3.54
C ASN A 51 10.28 23.72 -2.16
N SER A 52 9.60 23.39 -1.09
CA SER A 52 10.15 23.53 0.27
C SER A 52 10.57 22.26 0.95
N ASP A 53 10.47 21.10 0.30
CA ASP A 53 10.99 19.87 0.92
C ASP A 53 12.19 19.37 0.13
N GLY A 54 13.35 19.74 0.70
CA GLY A 54 14.66 19.36 0.21
C GLY A 54 14.81 17.86 0.09
N GLY A 55 15.00 17.43 -1.13
CA GLY A 55 15.76 16.24 -1.43
C GLY A 55 15.11 14.93 -1.13
N THR A 56 14.25 14.50 -2.01
CA THR A 56 14.32 13.13 -2.48
C THR A 56 13.87 13.13 -3.92
N ASN A 57 14.74 12.72 -4.79
CA ASN A 57 14.38 12.36 -6.14
C ASN A 57 13.28 11.32 -6.04
N THR A 58 12.06 11.60 -6.60
CA THR A 58 11.35 10.50 -7.14
C THR A 58 10.17 9.89 -6.37
N THR A 59 9.37 10.66 -5.77
CA THR A 59 8.05 10.14 -5.45
C THR A 59 7.05 10.62 -6.48
N SER A 60 6.23 9.69 -6.99
CA SER A 60 5.05 10.03 -7.77
C SER A 60 4.27 11.15 -7.07
N ILE A 61 3.77 12.13 -7.81
CA ILE A 61 2.92 13.19 -7.26
C ILE A 61 1.74 12.61 -6.48
N LEU A 62 1.31 11.40 -6.81
CA LEU A 62 0.25 10.69 -6.14
C LEU A 62 0.66 10.24 -4.74
N THR A 63 1.90 9.83 -4.53
CA THR A 63 2.43 9.48 -3.21
C THR A 63 2.40 10.70 -2.26
N HIS A 64 2.66 11.91 -2.76
CA HIS A 64 2.57 13.13 -1.96
C HIS A 64 1.15 13.62 -1.69
N ASN A 65 0.16 13.08 -2.38
CA ASN A 65 -1.25 13.47 -2.25
C ASN A 65 -2.14 12.30 -1.84
N PHE A 66 -1.56 11.21 -1.33
CA PHE A 66 -2.25 9.95 -1.07
C PHE A 66 -3.50 10.10 -0.19
N TRP A 67 -3.53 11.06 0.72
CA TRP A 67 -4.67 11.30 1.62
C TRP A 67 -5.86 12.01 0.95
N LYS A 68 -5.73 12.45 -0.31
CA LYS A 68 -6.76 13.22 -1.01
C LYS A 68 -7.67 12.38 -1.91
N PHE A 69 -7.33 11.12 -2.11
CA PHE A 69 -8.10 10.22 -2.98
C PHE A 69 -7.96 8.77 -2.53
N ASN A 70 -8.87 7.94 -3.02
CA ASN A 70 -8.78 6.50 -2.85
C ASN A 70 -9.07 5.81 -4.18
N VAL A 71 -8.15 4.98 -4.66
CA VAL A 71 -8.32 4.23 -5.91
C VAL A 71 -9.55 3.32 -5.86
N LEU A 72 -9.92 2.82 -4.68
CA LEU A 72 -11.07 1.93 -4.53
C LEU A 72 -12.43 2.65 -4.60
N ASP A 73 -12.45 3.98 -4.62
CA ASP A 73 -13.67 4.78 -4.86
C ASP A 73 -14.05 4.87 -6.34
N ARG A 74 -13.15 4.43 -7.24
CA ARG A 74 -13.37 4.46 -8.69
C ARG A 74 -14.28 3.31 -9.14
N THR A 75 -15.50 3.31 -8.61
CA THR A 75 -16.49 2.22 -8.78
C THR A 75 -17.09 2.15 -10.18
N GLU A 76 -16.87 3.14 -11.03
CA GLU A 76 -17.18 3.12 -12.45
C GLU A 76 -16.41 2.04 -13.22
N TYR A 77 -15.27 1.60 -12.70
CA TYR A 77 -14.52 0.46 -13.23
C TYR A 77 -15.01 -0.84 -12.59
N SER A 78 -15.64 -1.69 -13.36
CA SER A 78 -16.33 -2.91 -12.86
C SER A 78 -15.42 -3.88 -12.09
N ASN A 79 -14.11 -3.88 -12.39
CA ASN A 79 -13.15 -4.75 -11.73
C ASN A 79 -12.74 -4.24 -10.33
N ILE A 80 -12.96 -2.97 -10.00
CA ILE A 80 -12.60 -2.42 -8.67
C ILE A 80 -13.39 -3.10 -7.55
N LYS A 81 -14.67 -3.41 -7.77
CA LYS A 81 -15.47 -4.14 -6.77
C LYS A 81 -14.92 -5.54 -6.48
N LYS A 82 -14.52 -6.26 -7.52
CA LYS A 82 -13.90 -7.59 -7.38
C LYS A 82 -12.53 -7.50 -6.70
N PHE A 83 -11.77 -6.48 -7.05
CA PHE A 83 -10.47 -6.21 -6.44
C PHE A 83 -10.59 -5.86 -4.96
N LYS A 84 -11.53 -5.00 -4.57
CA LYS A 84 -11.85 -4.70 -3.16
C LYS A 84 -12.16 -5.97 -2.37
N LYS A 85 -12.98 -6.88 -2.95
CA LYS A 85 -13.26 -8.17 -2.33
C LYS A 85 -11.99 -9.02 -2.15
N PHE A 86 -11.14 -9.13 -3.18
CA PHE A 86 -9.88 -9.87 -3.10
C PHE A 86 -8.95 -9.30 -2.02
N ILE A 87 -8.84 -7.98 -1.92
CA ILE A 87 -8.09 -7.32 -0.85
C ILE A 87 -8.67 -7.72 0.50
N GLY A 88 -9.99 -7.62 0.68
CA GLY A 88 -10.66 -8.00 1.92
C GLY A 88 -10.38 -9.46 2.32
N ASP A 89 -10.57 -10.39 1.39
CA ASP A 89 -10.30 -11.82 1.64
C ASP A 89 -8.81 -12.05 2.02
N SER A 90 -7.89 -11.32 1.39
CA SER A 90 -6.45 -11.41 1.68
C SER A 90 -6.11 -10.88 3.06
N TYR A 91 -6.62 -9.71 3.46
CA TYR A 91 -6.44 -9.17 4.80
C TYR A 91 -7.07 -10.08 5.88
N LYS A 92 -8.27 -10.57 5.65
CA LYS A 92 -8.92 -11.53 6.56
C LYS A 92 -8.04 -12.75 6.79
N HIS A 93 -7.55 -13.37 5.72
CA HIS A 93 -6.66 -14.53 5.82
C HIS A 93 -5.35 -14.17 6.55
N TYR A 94 -4.75 -13.02 6.23
CA TYR A 94 -3.52 -12.56 6.88
C TYR A 94 -3.72 -12.41 8.39
N ILE A 95 -4.79 -11.72 8.81
CA ILE A 95 -5.10 -11.49 10.21
C ILE A 95 -5.30 -12.81 10.95
N GLN A 96 -6.13 -13.71 10.41
CA GLN A 96 -6.43 -15.00 11.03
C GLN A 96 -5.20 -15.90 11.18
N LYS A 97 -4.26 -15.84 10.26
CA LYS A 97 -3.14 -16.76 10.23
C LYS A 97 -1.86 -16.22 10.87
N TYR A 98 -1.64 -14.92 10.77
CA TYR A 98 -0.33 -14.33 11.09
C TYR A 98 -0.37 -13.31 12.21
N THR A 99 -1.54 -12.99 12.75
CA THR A 99 -1.67 -12.10 13.90
C THR A 99 -2.31 -12.82 15.10
N PRO A 100 -2.13 -12.33 16.33
CA PRO A 100 -2.81 -12.89 17.49
C PRO A 100 -4.30 -12.49 17.58
N PHE A 101 -4.79 -11.67 16.66
CA PHE A 101 -6.14 -11.13 16.69
C PHE A 101 -7.15 -12.11 16.10
N LYS A 102 -8.35 -12.15 16.70
CA LYS A 102 -9.49 -12.83 16.09
C LYS A 102 -10.20 -11.87 15.17
N PHE A 103 -10.37 -12.24 13.92
CA PHE A 103 -10.97 -11.39 12.90
C PHE A 103 -12.38 -10.91 13.30
N GLU A 104 -13.18 -11.81 13.86
CA GLU A 104 -14.57 -11.55 14.25
C GLU A 104 -14.71 -10.52 15.37
N ASP A 105 -13.70 -10.45 16.25
CA ASP A 105 -13.73 -9.57 17.42
C ASP A 105 -13.17 -8.17 17.15
N THR A 106 -12.25 -8.07 16.20
CA THR A 106 -11.42 -6.86 16.03
C THR A 106 -11.51 -6.23 14.65
N CYS A 107 -12.04 -6.91 13.65
CA CYS A 107 -11.79 -6.55 12.26
C CYS A 107 -13.04 -6.24 11.43
N LYS A 108 -14.21 -6.08 12.04
CA LYS A 108 -15.44 -5.71 11.30
C LYS A 108 -15.32 -4.32 10.67
N ASP A 109 -14.61 -3.41 11.31
CA ASP A 109 -14.48 -2.02 10.89
C ASP A 109 -13.05 -1.71 10.42
N ILE A 110 -12.56 -2.48 9.46
CA ILE A 110 -11.32 -2.15 8.77
C ILE A 110 -11.63 -1.15 7.66
N TYR A 111 -10.86 -0.08 7.69
CA TYR A 111 -10.87 0.96 6.66
C TYR A 111 -9.55 0.93 5.91
N LEU A 112 -9.63 1.09 4.60
CA LEU A 112 -8.48 1.02 3.71
C LEU A 112 -8.29 2.34 2.97
N GLN A 113 -7.08 2.88 3.04
CA GLN A 113 -6.61 3.89 2.13
C GLN A 113 -5.81 3.22 1.03
N CYS A 114 -6.04 3.60 -0.23
CA CYS A 114 -5.37 3.01 -1.39
C CYS A 114 -4.99 4.10 -2.39
N TRP A 115 -3.70 4.19 -2.69
CA TRP A 115 -3.17 5.19 -3.63
C TRP A 115 -2.28 4.57 -4.69
N GLY A 116 -2.17 5.27 -5.82
CA GLY A 116 -1.31 4.86 -6.93
C GLY A 116 0.10 5.42 -6.82
N ASN A 117 1.07 4.66 -7.33
CA ASN A 117 2.43 5.14 -7.57
C ASN A 117 2.80 4.85 -9.02
N LYS A 118 3.28 5.88 -9.72
CA LYS A 118 3.85 5.76 -11.07
C LYS A 118 5.29 6.22 -11.01
N LEU A 119 6.19 5.29 -11.19
CA LEU A 119 7.63 5.51 -11.07
C LEU A 119 8.28 5.44 -12.44
N GLY A 120 8.78 6.56 -12.91
CA GLY A 120 9.49 6.72 -14.17
C GLY A 120 10.94 6.22 -14.11
N LYS A 121 11.75 6.64 -15.10
CA LYS A 121 13.16 6.23 -15.19
C LYS A 121 13.95 6.73 -13.99
N PHE A 122 14.64 5.81 -13.31
CA PHE A 122 15.45 5.99 -12.09
C PHE A 122 14.65 6.29 -10.82
N ASP A 123 13.32 6.37 -10.93
CA ASP A 123 12.48 6.57 -9.75
C ASP A 123 12.44 5.33 -8.87
N TYR A 124 12.35 5.57 -7.57
CA TYR A 124 12.21 4.54 -6.53
C TYR A 124 11.48 5.16 -5.32
N LEU A 125 11.01 4.35 -4.42
CA LEU A 125 10.54 4.80 -3.11
C LEU A 125 11.68 4.62 -2.12
N ASP A 126 12.02 5.72 -1.45
CA ASP A 126 13.00 5.70 -0.37
C ASP A 126 12.56 4.82 0.79
N LYS A 127 13.50 4.48 1.63
CA LYS A 127 13.29 3.69 2.83
C LYS A 127 12.35 4.40 3.80
N HIS A 128 11.21 3.78 4.09
CA HIS A 128 10.15 4.36 4.92
C HIS A 128 9.35 3.27 5.66
N THR A 129 8.52 3.70 6.60
CA THR A 129 7.47 2.93 7.23
C THR A 129 6.13 3.60 6.96
N HIS A 130 5.04 2.89 7.15
CA HIS A 130 3.69 3.45 7.05
C HIS A 130 3.09 3.80 8.43
N THR A 131 3.86 3.64 9.49
CA THR A 131 3.44 4.12 10.81
C THR A 131 3.41 5.64 10.80
N SER A 132 2.21 6.20 10.77
CA SER A 132 2.04 7.65 10.83
C SER A 132 2.39 8.16 12.23
N THR A 133 3.27 9.17 12.31
CA THR A 133 3.53 9.88 13.56
C THR A 133 2.29 10.58 14.12
N VAL A 134 1.30 10.86 13.29
CA VAL A 134 0.01 11.41 13.71
C VAL A 134 -0.77 10.39 14.53
N PHE A 135 -0.63 9.11 14.24
CA PHE A 135 -1.30 8.03 14.95
C PHE A 135 -0.53 7.52 16.18
N THR A 136 0.77 7.77 16.27
CA THR A 136 1.59 7.38 17.42
C THR A 136 1.49 8.35 18.61
N THR A 137 0.95 9.54 18.44
CA THR A 137 0.77 10.49 19.52
C THR A 137 -0.53 10.22 20.29
N HIS A 138 -0.48 9.31 21.25
CA HIS A 138 -1.29 9.22 22.47
C HIS A 138 -2.80 8.96 22.38
N LEU A 139 -3.45 9.05 21.24
CA LEU A 139 -4.90 8.97 21.19
C LEU A 139 -5.44 7.67 20.60
N TYR A 140 -4.60 6.91 19.90
CA TYR A 140 -5.11 5.81 19.10
C TYR A 140 -4.33 4.54 19.38
N SER A 141 -4.79 3.74 20.31
CA SER A 141 -4.40 2.33 20.36
C SER A 141 -5.10 1.63 19.20
N MET A 142 -4.50 1.69 18.02
CA MET A 142 -4.95 0.84 16.93
C MET A 142 -4.51 -0.59 17.24
N PRO A 143 -5.43 -1.53 17.36
CA PRO A 143 -5.05 -2.90 17.64
C PRO A 143 -4.25 -3.52 16.49
N MET A 144 -4.28 -2.90 15.29
CA MET A 144 -3.59 -3.42 14.14
C MET A 144 -3.38 -2.36 13.06
N GLU A 145 -2.14 -2.22 12.62
CA GLU A 145 -1.78 -1.46 11.42
C GLU A 145 -1.11 -2.40 10.42
N LEU A 146 -1.73 -2.59 9.28
CA LEU A 146 -1.20 -3.40 8.20
C LEU A 146 -1.12 -2.57 6.92
N SER A 147 0.00 -2.70 6.24
CA SER A 147 0.21 -2.10 4.94
C SER A 147 0.27 -3.17 3.86
N ALA A 148 0.02 -2.75 2.64
CA ALA A 148 0.20 -3.62 1.48
C ALA A 148 0.68 -2.84 0.26
N ASN A 149 1.24 -3.58 -0.68
CA ASN A 149 1.41 -3.10 -2.04
C ASN A 149 0.84 -4.10 -3.05
N TYR A 150 0.23 -3.58 -4.10
CA TYR A 150 -0.22 -4.37 -5.24
C TYR A 150 0.59 -3.96 -6.48
N PHE A 151 1.18 -4.93 -7.16
CA PHE A 151 2.00 -4.66 -8.32
C PHE A 151 1.19 -4.74 -9.60
N ILE A 152 0.98 -3.58 -10.25
CA ILE A 152 0.10 -3.43 -11.41
C ILE A 152 0.86 -3.75 -12.70
N LYS A 153 2.00 -3.06 -12.93
CA LYS A 153 2.71 -3.13 -14.20
C LYS A 153 4.22 -3.06 -14.04
N SER A 154 4.89 -4.04 -14.65
CA SER A 154 6.35 -4.11 -14.71
C SER A 154 6.92 -3.11 -15.71
N PRO A 155 8.05 -2.49 -15.39
CA PRO A 155 8.78 -1.66 -16.36
C PRO A 155 9.58 -2.46 -17.39
N GLY A 156 9.40 -3.79 -17.45
CA GLY A 156 10.09 -4.68 -18.40
C GLY A 156 11.39 -5.28 -17.86
N HIS A 157 11.67 -5.13 -16.57
CA HIS A 157 12.79 -5.80 -15.88
C HIS A 157 12.40 -6.12 -14.43
N ASP A 158 13.19 -6.96 -13.78
CA ASP A 158 12.96 -7.34 -12.39
C ASP A 158 13.12 -6.15 -11.46
N THR A 159 12.09 -5.93 -10.63
CA THR A 159 12.10 -4.98 -9.54
C THR A 159 11.76 -5.68 -8.23
N TYR A 160 12.20 -5.08 -7.12
CA TYR A 160 12.05 -5.66 -5.80
C TYR A 160 11.56 -4.61 -4.81
N THR A 161 10.72 -5.04 -3.87
CA THR A 161 10.52 -4.35 -2.60
C THR A 161 11.42 -5.02 -1.57
N ARG A 162 12.23 -4.23 -0.85
CA ARG A 162 13.17 -4.73 0.16
C ARG A 162 12.61 -4.42 1.52
N PHE A 163 12.39 -5.44 2.34
CA PHE A 163 11.89 -5.31 3.70
C PHE A 163 13.04 -5.46 4.68
N TYR A 164 13.23 -4.49 5.56
CA TYR A 164 14.35 -4.42 6.49
C TYR A 164 14.00 -5.00 7.86
N SER A 165 14.97 -5.64 8.49
CA SER A 165 14.76 -6.17 9.84
C SER A 165 14.56 -5.03 10.85
N PRO A 166 13.48 -5.03 11.63
CA PRO A 166 13.27 -4.02 12.68
C PRO A 166 14.15 -4.24 13.92
N ILE A 167 14.84 -5.39 13.98
CA ILE A 167 15.58 -5.84 15.18
C ILE A 167 17.07 -5.63 15.02
N ILE A 168 17.58 -5.59 13.79
CA ILE A 168 18.99 -5.50 13.51
C ILE A 168 19.35 -4.11 13.02
N LEU A 169 20.26 -3.48 13.75
CA LEU A 169 20.79 -2.16 13.40
C LEU A 169 21.68 -2.17 12.14
N ASN A 170 21.93 -3.32 11.54
CA ASN A 170 22.67 -3.43 10.30
C ASN A 170 21.76 -3.08 9.12
N LYS A 171 21.94 -1.90 8.55
CA LYS A 171 21.16 -1.36 7.42
C LYS A 171 21.20 -2.22 6.15
N GLN A 172 21.96 -3.30 6.13
CA GLN A 172 22.10 -4.18 4.95
C GLN A 172 21.29 -5.49 5.07
N ASP A 173 20.64 -5.74 6.22
CA ASP A 173 19.84 -6.95 6.41
C ASP A 173 18.40 -6.71 5.97
N TYR A 174 18.09 -7.19 4.78
CA TYR A 174 16.76 -7.10 4.20
C TYR A 174 16.37 -8.39 3.46
N VAL A 175 15.06 -8.61 3.34
CA VAL A 175 14.48 -9.65 2.49
C VAL A 175 13.94 -9.01 1.22
N PRO A 176 14.50 -9.34 0.03
CA PRO A 176 13.96 -8.84 -1.22
C PRO A 176 12.74 -9.68 -1.65
N VAL A 177 11.63 -9.02 -1.87
CA VAL A 177 10.43 -9.62 -2.47
C VAL A 177 10.35 -9.16 -3.92
N LYS A 178 10.39 -10.10 -4.86
CA LYS A 178 10.28 -9.80 -6.29
C LYS A 178 8.86 -9.32 -6.60
N ASN A 179 8.77 -8.16 -7.21
CA ASN A 179 7.50 -7.61 -7.67
C ASN A 179 7.01 -8.37 -8.90
N LYS A 180 5.78 -8.88 -8.83
CA LYS A 180 5.13 -9.61 -9.92
C LYS A 180 3.74 -9.04 -10.15
N GLU A 181 3.36 -8.82 -11.40
CA GLU A 181 2.03 -8.30 -11.75
C GLU A 181 0.91 -9.19 -11.19
N GLY A 182 -0.12 -8.57 -10.64
CA GLY A 182 -1.22 -9.27 -9.98
C GLY A 182 -0.95 -9.73 -8.53
N HIS A 183 0.23 -9.41 -7.97
CA HIS A 183 0.56 -9.77 -6.59
C HIS A 183 0.26 -8.65 -5.61
N LEU A 184 -0.47 -8.98 -4.54
CA LEU A 184 -0.70 -8.15 -3.36
C LEU A 184 0.20 -8.66 -2.24
N THR A 185 1.12 -7.85 -1.75
CA THR A 185 1.99 -8.19 -0.62
C THR A 185 1.54 -7.42 0.62
N ILE A 186 1.13 -8.13 1.68
CA ILE A 186 0.70 -7.59 2.97
C ILE A 186 1.80 -7.77 4.01
N PHE A 187 2.01 -6.74 4.84
CA PHE A 187 3.04 -6.70 5.87
C PHE A 187 2.64 -5.75 7.02
N PRO A 188 3.23 -5.88 8.22
CA PRO A 188 3.00 -4.93 9.31
C PRO A 188 3.54 -3.53 8.94
N SER A 189 2.78 -2.48 9.20
CA SER A 189 3.10 -1.10 8.79
C SER A 189 4.40 -0.56 9.39
N PHE A 190 4.86 -1.11 10.53
CA PHE A 190 6.13 -0.75 11.15
C PHE A 190 7.36 -1.30 10.43
N VAL A 191 7.19 -2.22 9.48
CA VAL A 191 8.32 -2.81 8.75
C VAL A 191 8.86 -1.80 7.75
N GLU A 192 10.09 -1.38 8.00
CA GLU A 192 10.79 -0.46 7.12
C GLU A 192 11.08 -1.11 5.77
N HIS A 193 10.75 -0.42 4.68
CA HIS A 193 10.94 -0.97 3.34
C HIS A 193 11.23 0.14 2.33
N ASP A 194 11.81 -0.28 1.20
CA ASP A 194 12.06 0.56 0.04
C ASP A 194 11.82 -0.22 -1.26
N THR A 195 12.02 0.43 -2.38
CA THR A 195 11.94 -0.23 -3.68
C THR A 195 13.20 -0.02 -4.50
N THR A 196 13.56 -1.02 -5.32
CA THR A 196 14.64 -0.83 -6.31
C THR A 196 14.25 0.20 -7.36
N ALA A 197 15.22 0.95 -7.86
CA ALA A 197 14.99 1.95 -8.90
C ALA A 197 14.49 1.31 -10.21
N ASN A 198 13.56 2.01 -10.87
CA ASN A 198 13.17 1.66 -12.23
C ASN A 198 14.29 2.05 -13.21
N ARG A 199 14.90 1.07 -13.87
CA ARG A 199 15.98 1.28 -14.83
C ARG A 199 15.49 1.32 -16.29
N SER A 200 14.19 1.18 -16.51
CA SER A 200 13.64 1.26 -17.87
C SER A 200 13.70 2.70 -18.40
N PRO A 201 14.19 2.92 -19.60
CA PRO A 201 14.22 4.26 -20.18
C PRO A 201 12.84 4.76 -20.64
N ASN A 202 11.92 3.84 -20.95
CA ASN A 202 10.68 4.16 -21.65
C ASN A 202 9.42 3.66 -20.94
N ASN A 203 9.54 2.81 -19.91
CA ASN A 203 8.39 2.21 -19.26
C ASN A 203 8.37 2.60 -17.78
N SER A 204 7.22 3.08 -17.32
CA SER A 204 6.96 3.32 -15.91
C SER A 204 6.57 2.03 -15.20
N ARG A 205 6.92 1.95 -13.92
CA ARG A 205 6.41 0.96 -12.99
C ARG A 205 5.17 1.51 -12.31
N TYR A 206 4.11 0.70 -12.25
CA TYR A 206 2.87 1.06 -11.57
C TYR A 206 2.63 0.14 -10.39
N THR A 207 2.31 0.73 -9.24
CA THR A 207 1.94 -0.01 -8.02
C THR A 207 0.82 0.72 -7.28
N LEU A 208 0.08 0.00 -6.43
CA LEU A 208 -0.74 0.61 -5.39
C LEU A 208 -0.08 0.44 -4.04
N GLY A 209 -0.08 1.51 -3.25
CA GLY A 209 0.16 1.45 -1.82
C GLY A 209 -1.16 1.40 -1.07
N MET A 210 -1.19 0.74 0.08
CA MET A 210 -2.40 0.57 0.88
C MET A 210 -2.06 0.56 2.36
N ASP A 211 -2.90 1.25 3.15
CA ASP A 211 -2.88 1.20 4.60
C ASP A 211 -4.24 0.81 5.14
N ALA A 212 -4.26 -0.28 5.89
CA ALA A 212 -5.44 -0.78 6.57
C ALA A 212 -5.41 -0.37 8.04
N ILE A 213 -6.46 0.28 8.50
CA ILE A 213 -6.62 0.73 9.86
C ILE A 213 -7.92 0.18 10.46
N ASN A 214 -7.88 -0.07 11.76
CA ASN A 214 -9.06 -0.42 12.55
C ASN A 214 -9.17 0.58 13.70
N PRO A 215 -9.81 1.75 13.47
CA PRO A 215 -9.89 2.79 14.48
C PRO A 215 -10.81 2.37 15.63
N ASN A 216 -10.46 2.77 16.85
CA ASN A 216 -11.37 2.66 17.98
C ASN A 216 -12.69 3.39 17.64
N PRO A 217 -13.87 2.81 17.90
CA PRO A 217 -15.16 3.42 17.56
C PRO A 217 -15.35 4.85 18.09
N GLU A 218 -14.83 5.16 19.28
CA GLU A 218 -14.91 6.51 19.88
C GLU A 218 -14.09 7.56 19.11
N GLN A 219 -13.17 7.13 18.26
CA GLN A 219 -12.21 7.99 17.56
C GLN A 219 -12.34 7.86 16.04
N ALA A 220 -13.19 6.94 15.57
CA ALA A 220 -13.29 6.61 14.15
C ALA A 220 -13.58 7.85 13.29
N GLU A 221 -14.49 8.72 13.72
CA GLU A 221 -14.85 9.94 13.01
C GLU A 221 -13.64 10.86 12.83
N ALA A 222 -12.88 11.10 13.89
CA ALA A 222 -11.70 11.96 13.83
C ALA A 222 -10.59 11.37 12.97
N VAL A 223 -10.35 10.06 13.07
CA VAL A 223 -9.34 9.36 12.26
C VAL A 223 -9.71 9.39 10.79
N LEU A 224 -10.96 9.07 10.45
CA LEU A 224 -11.42 8.99 9.07
C LEU A 224 -11.51 10.37 8.40
N ALA A 225 -11.59 11.46 9.17
CA ALA A 225 -11.56 12.82 8.65
C ALA A 225 -10.18 13.24 8.10
N HIS A 226 -9.10 12.52 8.44
CA HIS A 226 -7.74 12.84 8.00
C HIS A 226 -7.33 12.24 6.64
N GLY A 227 -8.20 11.46 6.02
CA GLY A 227 -7.89 10.83 4.74
C GLY A 227 -9.15 10.35 4.02
N THR A 228 -8.93 9.78 2.85
CA THR A 228 -9.98 9.13 2.06
C THR A 228 -9.97 7.63 2.33
N TYR A 229 -10.80 7.19 3.24
CA TYR A 229 -10.86 5.80 3.65
C TYR A 229 -12.11 5.11 3.11
N VAL A 230 -11.96 3.87 2.67
CA VAL A 230 -13.07 3.01 2.23
C VAL A 230 -13.24 1.87 3.22
N LYS A 231 -14.45 1.66 3.73
CA LYS A 231 -14.75 0.49 4.58
C LYS A 231 -14.53 -0.78 3.76
N LEU A 232 -13.70 -1.69 4.27
CA LEU A 232 -13.28 -2.87 3.52
C LEU A 232 -14.36 -3.95 3.49
N TYR A 233 -15.08 -4.10 4.59
CA TYR A 233 -16.18 -5.05 4.72
C TYR A 233 -17.49 -4.27 4.85
N GLU A 234 -18.44 -4.58 3.98
CA GLU A 234 -19.82 -4.06 4.10
C GLU A 234 -20.59 -4.93 5.11
N ASP A 235 -21.43 -4.31 5.93
CA ASP A 235 -22.30 -5.06 6.83
C ASP A 235 -23.21 -5.95 5.99
N GLU A 236 -23.18 -7.25 6.23
CA GLU A 236 -24.15 -8.18 5.62
C GLU A 236 -25.55 -7.76 6.07
N LYS A 237 -26.34 -7.26 5.11
CA LYS A 237 -27.75 -6.91 5.32
C LYS A 237 -28.62 -8.15 5.34
#